data_1263beb7b83592b7f83d425c9579a089
#
_entry.id   1263beb7b83592b7f83d425c9579a089
#
_cell.length_a   1.000
_cell.length_b   1.000
_cell.length_c   1.000
_cell.angle_alpha   90.00
_cell.angle_beta   90.00
_cell.angle_gamma   90.00
#
_symmetry.space_group_name_H-M   'P 1'
#
loop_
_entity.id
_entity.type
_entity.pdbx_description
1 polymer ?
#
loop_
_entity_poly.entity_id
_entity_poly.type
_entity_poly.pdbx_seq_one_letter_code
_entity_poly.pdbx_strand_id
1 'polypeptide(L)'
;MATISIGAEKPNVVVIMADDLGYADLSFLDDAPADIKKIGTPNLDRLANEGTYFSASYATAPICSPARTGFITGRYQTRWGNYWYGQGGLPTSELTIPKALKKLGYATKKIGKTHHNGGKAQHPLKHGFDEFLGFIHHTWDYTRLSSKDRDAYKKAGKGKSLGILCVGPLERNNGEKVSLEDAFTTEVFTDEACAYISQDHGDKPFYLQLAYNAMHMPTYVVDQDYAKKVGLPPEPWDREAASWTFPYFDPRNGPWAAWHKQWGHLGKVDPLGRKRYLSHLMAMDDGIGKIMDTLKAKGLRDNTLIVFLSDNGGTINTYANNGSLRGYKYMFGEGGIRIPIIVSMPSKLPANQQKSTIVSSMDLFPTIMNLAGGKVPENLDGKSLLPVLRNQPSGQRHHDTLVWDKGKGGCWVVRHGKWKLAHNAGWTHSDYEFKNGEAVAVDAPFTYPDGIQLFDLEDDPRETTNLADQHPETVAELTKLHTAWRSQMSKPGRPKN
;
A
#
# COMPACT_ATOMS: atom_id res chain seq x y z
N MET A 1 28.84 42.33 12.12
CA MET A 1 28.85 40.96 11.61
C MET A 1 27.42 40.43 11.66
N ALA A 2 26.78 40.33 10.55
CA ALA A 2 25.44 39.75 10.47
C ALA A 2 25.57 38.24 10.61
N THR A 3 25.08 37.65 11.69
CA THR A 3 24.88 36.22 11.85
C THR A 3 23.79 35.78 10.86
N ILE A 4 24.20 35.26 9.71
CA ILE A 4 23.29 34.51 8.84
C ILE A 4 22.88 33.29 9.65
N SER A 5 21.69 33.34 10.23
CA SER A 5 21.01 32.16 10.73
C SER A 5 20.75 31.26 9.50
N ILE A 6 21.62 30.28 9.27
CA ILE A 6 21.37 29.21 8.32
C ILE A 6 20.24 28.40 8.93
N GLY A 7 18.99 28.75 8.60
CA GLY A 7 17.84 27.94 8.91
C GLY A 7 18.11 26.56 8.33
N ALA A 8 17.94 25.49 9.11
CA ALA A 8 18.16 24.13 8.64
C ALA A 8 17.42 23.92 7.31
N GLU A 9 18.17 23.51 6.29
CA GLU A 9 17.65 23.27 4.95
C GLU A 9 16.47 22.28 5.02
N LYS A 10 15.34 22.64 4.41
CA LYS A 10 14.15 21.80 4.39
C LYS A 10 14.47 20.51 3.63
N PRO A 11 14.13 19.33 4.18
CA PRO A 11 14.43 18.08 3.51
C PRO A 11 13.58 17.85 2.26
N ASN A 12 14.12 17.15 1.29
CA ASN A 12 13.31 16.50 0.28
C ASN A 12 12.54 15.33 0.90
N VAL A 13 11.43 14.98 0.28
CA VAL A 13 10.58 13.87 0.74
C VAL A 13 10.24 12.95 -0.43
N VAL A 14 10.58 11.68 -0.29
CA VAL A 14 10.23 10.62 -1.23
C VAL A 14 9.39 9.59 -0.50
N VAL A 15 8.15 9.43 -0.91
CA VAL A 15 7.25 8.37 -0.41
C VAL A 15 7.10 7.32 -1.48
N ILE A 16 7.50 6.09 -1.17
CA ILE A 16 7.39 4.93 -2.05
C ILE A 16 6.32 4.01 -1.49
N MET A 17 5.26 3.76 -2.27
CA MET A 17 4.14 2.93 -1.86
C MET A 17 4.04 1.71 -2.76
N ALA A 18 4.13 0.53 -2.17
CA ALA A 18 3.79 -0.74 -2.80
C ALA A 18 2.27 -0.95 -2.82
N ASP A 19 1.78 -1.80 -3.72
CA ASP A 19 0.37 -2.14 -3.89
C ASP A 19 0.18 -3.63 -3.59
N ASP A 20 -0.54 -3.95 -2.52
CA ASP A 20 -0.81 -5.33 -2.08
C ASP A 20 0.44 -6.13 -1.67
N LEU A 21 1.46 -5.50 -1.10
CA LEU A 21 2.65 -6.20 -0.61
C LEU A 21 2.30 -7.09 0.59
N GLY A 22 2.68 -8.36 0.51
CA GLY A 22 2.59 -9.28 1.65
C GLY A 22 3.51 -8.85 2.79
N TYR A 23 3.01 -8.90 4.02
CA TYR A 23 3.77 -8.46 5.19
C TYR A 23 5.09 -9.21 5.35
N ALA A 24 5.10 -10.52 5.06
CA ALA A 24 6.28 -11.37 5.16
C ALA A 24 7.18 -11.38 3.90
N ASP A 25 6.83 -10.59 2.87
CA ASP A 25 7.57 -10.56 1.60
C ASP A 25 8.76 -9.58 1.61
N LEU A 26 9.46 -9.53 2.75
CA LEU A 26 10.65 -8.70 2.98
C LEU A 26 11.78 -9.57 3.53
N SER A 27 12.93 -9.62 2.85
CA SER A 27 14.01 -10.56 3.19
C SER A 27 14.72 -10.27 4.50
N PHE A 28 14.69 -9.05 5.02
CA PHE A 28 15.27 -8.68 6.31
C PHE A 28 14.47 -9.16 7.53
N LEU A 29 13.25 -9.64 7.35
CA LEU A 29 12.47 -10.20 8.45
C LEU A 29 13.02 -11.56 8.89
N ASP A 30 13.12 -11.80 10.18
CA ASP A 30 13.66 -13.07 10.73
C ASP A 30 12.84 -14.28 10.26
N ASP A 31 11.51 -14.13 10.20
CA ASP A 31 10.53 -15.14 9.80
C ASP A 31 10.14 -15.05 8.30
N ALA A 32 10.93 -14.35 7.48
CA ALA A 32 10.67 -14.27 6.05
C ALA A 32 10.67 -15.68 5.41
N PRO A 33 9.72 -15.96 4.49
CA PRO A 33 9.63 -17.23 3.80
C PRO A 33 10.90 -17.63 3.06
N ALA A 34 11.14 -18.92 2.89
CA ALA A 34 12.36 -19.44 2.27
C ALA A 34 12.58 -18.94 0.83
N ASP A 35 11.50 -18.76 0.06
CA ASP A 35 11.55 -18.19 -1.28
C ASP A 35 12.00 -16.72 -1.27
N ILE A 36 11.51 -15.93 -0.31
CA ILE A 36 11.96 -14.54 -0.10
C ILE A 36 13.42 -14.49 0.37
N LYS A 37 13.81 -15.33 1.32
CA LYS A 37 15.22 -15.43 1.75
C LYS A 37 16.15 -15.77 0.58
N LYS A 38 15.67 -16.60 -0.36
CA LYS A 38 16.45 -17.03 -1.52
C LYS A 38 16.62 -15.93 -2.57
N ILE A 39 15.54 -15.21 -2.91
CA ILE A 39 15.59 -14.17 -3.96
C ILE A 39 16.11 -12.84 -3.41
N GLY A 40 15.82 -12.53 -2.16
CA GLY A 40 16.16 -11.28 -1.50
C GLY A 40 15.30 -10.08 -1.91
N THR A 41 15.30 -9.07 -1.04
CA THR A 41 14.86 -7.70 -1.30
C THR A 41 15.98 -6.74 -0.88
N PRO A 42 17.17 -6.83 -1.52
CA PRO A 42 18.40 -6.22 -1.00
C PRO A 42 18.32 -4.69 -0.87
N ASN A 43 17.52 -4.02 -1.68
CA ASN A 43 17.38 -2.57 -1.62
C ASN A 43 16.40 -2.13 -0.52
N LEU A 44 15.34 -2.89 -0.27
CA LEU A 44 14.49 -2.70 0.92
C LEU A 44 15.24 -3.04 2.20
N ASP A 45 16.09 -4.08 2.20
CA ASP A 45 16.96 -4.41 3.31
C ASP A 45 17.94 -3.25 3.60
N ARG A 46 18.56 -2.68 2.53
CA ARG A 46 19.41 -1.49 2.64
C ARG A 46 18.65 -0.30 3.23
N LEU A 47 17.44 -0.03 2.75
CA LEU A 47 16.62 1.07 3.27
C LEU A 47 16.25 0.87 4.75
N ALA A 48 15.91 -0.35 5.16
CA ALA A 48 15.63 -0.70 6.55
C ALA A 48 16.87 -0.50 7.43
N ASN A 49 18.05 -0.94 6.96
CA ASN A 49 19.31 -0.75 7.65
C ASN A 49 19.73 0.73 7.75
N GLU A 50 19.39 1.55 6.75
CA GLU A 50 19.62 3.00 6.77
C GLU A 50 18.55 3.77 7.57
N GLY A 51 17.57 3.11 8.18
CA GLY A 51 16.44 3.76 8.82
C GLY A 51 15.84 3.02 10.00
N THR A 52 14.55 3.22 10.16
CA THR A 52 13.70 2.56 11.15
C THR A 52 12.60 1.77 10.46
N TYR A 53 12.51 0.48 10.75
CA TYR A 53 11.39 -0.38 10.40
C TYR A 53 10.40 -0.46 11.55
N PHE A 54 9.10 -0.29 11.27
CA PHE A 54 8.02 -0.45 12.23
C PHE A 54 7.32 -1.79 12.00
N SER A 55 7.45 -2.70 12.96
CA SER A 55 6.83 -4.02 12.88
C SER A 55 5.35 -4.04 13.28
N ALA A 56 4.85 -3.02 13.98
CA ALA A 56 3.44 -2.88 14.36
C ALA A 56 2.82 -1.62 13.72
N SER A 57 2.90 -1.54 12.38
CA SER A 57 2.39 -0.42 11.61
C SER A 57 1.15 -0.81 10.78
N TYR A 58 0.21 0.11 10.67
CA TYR A 58 -1.14 -0.18 10.18
C TYR A 58 -1.59 0.76 9.07
N ALA A 59 -2.20 0.18 8.03
CA ALA A 59 -3.02 0.92 7.08
C ALA A 59 -4.34 1.35 7.74
N THR A 60 -4.95 2.43 7.24
CA THR A 60 -6.23 2.93 7.76
C THR A 60 -7.44 2.12 7.29
N ALA A 61 -7.24 1.23 6.35
CA ALA A 61 -8.25 0.30 5.83
C ALA A 61 -7.57 -0.93 5.20
N PRO A 62 -8.24 -2.10 5.14
CA PRO A 62 -7.72 -3.29 4.51
C PRO A 62 -7.86 -3.29 2.98
N ILE A 63 -7.94 -2.11 2.37
CA ILE A 63 -8.22 -1.95 0.93
C ILE A 63 -7.69 -0.60 0.41
N CYS A 64 -7.15 -0.61 -0.80
CA CYS A 64 -6.37 0.47 -1.41
C CYS A 64 -6.99 1.87 -1.30
N SER A 65 -8.18 2.09 -1.87
CA SER A 65 -8.73 3.45 -2.00
C SER A 65 -8.94 4.15 -0.66
N PRO A 66 -9.61 3.58 0.35
CA PRO A 66 -9.70 4.18 1.67
C PRO A 66 -8.32 4.37 2.33
N ALA A 67 -7.45 3.35 2.29
CA ALA A 67 -6.13 3.43 2.91
C ALA A 67 -5.27 4.56 2.32
N ARG A 68 -5.27 4.70 0.98
CA ARG A 68 -4.53 5.76 0.28
C ARG A 68 -5.05 7.15 0.63
N THR A 69 -6.38 7.30 0.84
CA THR A 69 -6.96 8.59 1.24
C THR A 69 -6.72 8.91 2.71
N GLY A 70 -6.70 7.91 3.59
CA GLY A 70 -6.30 8.07 4.98
C GLY A 70 -4.84 8.50 5.12
N PHE A 71 -3.94 7.83 4.41
CA PHE A 71 -2.52 8.18 4.36
C PHE A 71 -2.29 9.64 3.94
N ILE A 72 -2.81 10.05 2.77
CA ILE A 72 -2.50 11.36 2.19
C ILE A 72 -3.08 12.54 2.97
N THR A 73 -4.11 12.29 3.81
CA THR A 73 -4.77 13.31 4.64
C THR A 73 -4.32 13.28 6.11
N GLY A 74 -3.67 12.20 6.55
CA GLY A 74 -3.35 12.00 7.97
C GLY A 74 -4.59 11.85 8.86
N ARG A 75 -5.73 11.43 8.29
CA ARG A 75 -7.02 11.35 8.95
C ARG A 75 -7.73 10.06 8.61
N TYR A 76 -8.58 9.58 9.50
CA TYR A 76 -9.50 8.51 9.15
C TYR A 76 -10.40 8.93 7.98
N GLN A 77 -10.31 8.21 6.89
CA GLN A 77 -11.11 8.48 5.68
C GLN A 77 -12.62 8.28 5.89
N THR A 78 -13.00 7.61 6.95
CA THR A 78 -14.39 7.45 7.40
C THR A 78 -15.02 8.77 7.85
N ARG A 79 -14.23 9.82 8.14
CA ARG A 79 -14.71 11.16 8.47
C ARG A 79 -15.52 11.81 7.35
N TRP A 80 -15.29 11.39 6.10
CA TRP A 80 -16.10 11.82 4.94
C TRP A 80 -16.82 10.67 4.24
N GLY A 81 -17.01 9.53 4.94
CA GLY A 81 -17.81 8.42 4.46
C GLY A 81 -17.09 7.45 3.51
N ASN A 82 -15.78 7.50 3.41
CA ASN A 82 -14.98 6.57 2.60
C ASN A 82 -14.56 5.34 3.42
N TYR A 83 -15.48 4.40 3.59
CA TYR A 83 -15.24 3.16 4.34
C TYR A 83 -14.68 2.05 3.47
N TRP A 84 -15.10 2.02 2.20
CA TRP A 84 -14.82 0.92 1.29
C TRP A 84 -14.64 1.43 -0.13
N TYR A 85 -14.12 0.55 -0.99
CA TYR A 85 -13.97 0.88 -2.39
C TYR A 85 -15.33 1.26 -3.00
N GLY A 86 -15.34 2.27 -3.87
CA GLY A 86 -16.58 2.78 -4.47
C GLY A 86 -17.40 3.70 -3.55
N GLN A 87 -16.90 4.07 -2.37
CA GLN A 87 -17.57 4.99 -1.43
C GLN A 87 -16.76 6.28 -1.26
N GLY A 88 -17.43 7.40 -1.12
CA GLY A 88 -16.93 8.69 -0.66
C GLY A 88 -15.84 9.37 -1.52
N GLY A 89 -14.77 8.68 -1.84
CA GLY A 89 -13.60 9.27 -2.51
C GLY A 89 -12.82 10.22 -1.60
N LEU A 90 -11.92 11.03 -2.17
CA LEU A 90 -11.17 12.07 -1.47
C LEU A 90 -11.80 13.43 -1.77
N PRO A 91 -12.45 14.12 -0.82
CA PRO A 91 -12.98 15.46 -1.06
C PRO A 91 -11.87 16.46 -1.41
N THR A 92 -12.10 17.33 -2.39
CA THR A 92 -11.12 18.37 -2.77
C THR A 92 -10.91 19.43 -1.67
N SER A 93 -11.83 19.51 -0.72
CA SER A 93 -11.72 20.36 0.48
C SER A 93 -10.72 19.82 1.52
N GLU A 94 -10.43 18.52 1.50
CA GLU A 94 -9.47 17.93 2.46
C GLU A 94 -8.06 18.45 2.21
N LEU A 95 -7.37 18.72 3.32
CA LEU A 95 -5.95 19.04 3.30
C LEU A 95 -5.16 17.76 3.09
N THR A 96 -4.30 17.76 2.10
CA THR A 96 -3.41 16.64 1.77
C THR A 96 -1.95 17.00 2.02
N ILE A 97 -1.08 16.00 2.14
CA ILE A 97 0.36 16.22 2.28
C ILE A 97 0.88 17.21 1.21
N PRO A 98 0.65 17.00 -0.11
CA PRO A 98 1.18 17.92 -1.12
C PRO A 98 0.56 19.33 -1.02
N LYS A 99 -0.73 19.48 -0.68
CA LYS A 99 -1.31 20.81 -0.45
C LYS A 99 -0.63 21.55 0.70
N ALA A 100 -0.31 20.83 1.79
CA ALA A 100 0.36 21.43 2.94
C ALA A 100 1.81 21.79 2.61
N LEU A 101 2.55 20.92 1.93
CA LEU A 101 3.94 21.14 1.55
C LEU A 101 4.10 22.26 0.50
N LYS A 102 3.16 22.41 -0.43
CA LYS A 102 3.17 23.57 -1.35
C LYS A 102 3.14 24.90 -0.63
N LYS A 103 2.42 25.02 0.48
CA LYS A 103 2.43 26.26 1.30
C LYS A 103 3.80 26.51 1.95
N LEU A 104 4.64 25.49 2.02
CA LEU A 104 6.02 25.58 2.50
C LEU A 104 7.05 25.75 1.37
N GLY A 105 6.60 25.88 0.12
CA GLY A 105 7.45 26.12 -1.06
C GLY A 105 7.96 24.86 -1.75
N TYR A 106 7.42 23.67 -1.43
CA TYR A 106 7.82 22.42 -2.09
C TYR A 106 7.30 22.35 -3.54
N ALA A 107 8.13 21.83 -4.43
CA ALA A 107 7.70 21.25 -5.71
C ALA A 107 7.11 19.85 -5.45
N THR A 108 6.01 19.49 -6.13
CA THR A 108 5.28 18.26 -5.76
C THR A 108 4.95 17.41 -6.99
N LYS A 109 5.31 16.12 -6.97
CA LYS A 109 5.01 15.18 -8.05
C LYS A 109 4.42 13.88 -7.55
N LYS A 110 3.42 13.40 -8.29
CA LYS A 110 2.83 12.07 -8.13
C LYS A 110 3.19 11.20 -9.32
N ILE A 111 3.69 9.99 -9.05
CA ILE A 111 3.95 8.97 -10.07
C ILE A 111 3.17 7.70 -9.73
N GLY A 112 2.60 7.05 -10.74
CA GLY A 112 1.95 5.75 -10.63
C GLY A 112 0.48 5.79 -10.20
N LYS A 113 0.09 4.81 -9.40
CA LYS A 113 -1.30 4.58 -8.98
C LYS A 113 -1.82 5.65 -8.03
N THR A 114 -2.98 6.23 -8.35
CA THR A 114 -3.67 7.19 -7.47
C THR A 114 -4.75 6.52 -6.63
N HIS A 115 -5.78 5.97 -7.25
CA HIS A 115 -6.90 5.25 -6.66
C HIS A 115 -7.54 5.93 -5.43
N HIS A 116 -8.00 7.16 -5.61
CA HIS A 116 -8.84 7.87 -4.63
C HIS A 116 -10.35 7.69 -4.92
N ASN A 117 -10.77 6.50 -5.34
CA ASN A 117 -12.09 6.11 -5.85
C ASN A 117 -12.42 6.55 -7.28
N GLY A 118 -11.42 6.87 -8.10
CA GLY A 118 -11.60 7.17 -9.53
C GLY A 118 -12.28 8.50 -9.80
N GLY A 119 -12.55 8.75 -11.09
CA GLY A 119 -13.20 9.97 -11.56
C GLY A 119 -12.33 11.22 -11.61
N LYS A 120 -12.74 12.20 -12.42
CA LYS A 120 -11.97 13.43 -12.65
C LYS A 120 -11.75 14.29 -11.41
N ALA A 121 -12.66 14.21 -10.41
CA ALA A 121 -12.53 14.92 -9.15
C ALA A 121 -11.36 14.39 -8.30
N GLN A 122 -10.93 13.15 -8.54
CA GLN A 122 -9.89 12.47 -7.80
C GLN A 122 -8.49 12.59 -8.41
N HIS A 123 -8.37 13.41 -9.46
CA HIS A 123 -7.10 13.63 -10.16
C HIS A 123 -6.06 14.27 -9.22
N PRO A 124 -4.80 13.81 -9.20
CA PRO A 124 -3.76 14.28 -8.27
C PRO A 124 -3.53 15.78 -8.26
N LEU A 125 -3.61 16.45 -9.42
CA LEU A 125 -3.43 17.90 -9.50
C LEU A 125 -4.49 18.68 -8.70
N LYS A 126 -5.70 18.14 -8.51
CA LYS A 126 -6.75 18.73 -7.65
C LYS A 126 -6.47 18.55 -6.16
N HIS A 127 -5.54 17.67 -5.82
CA HIS A 127 -5.16 17.35 -4.46
C HIS A 127 -3.78 17.86 -4.06
N GLY A 128 -3.22 18.81 -4.85
CA GLY A 128 -2.04 19.57 -4.48
C GLY A 128 -0.75 19.19 -5.19
N PHE A 129 -0.74 18.19 -6.05
CA PHE A 129 0.43 17.90 -6.87
C PHE A 129 0.56 18.92 -8.01
N ASP A 130 1.79 19.29 -8.36
CA ASP A 130 2.12 20.14 -9.50
C ASP A 130 2.22 19.31 -10.76
N GLU A 131 2.77 18.09 -10.65
CA GLU A 131 2.98 17.17 -11.75
C GLU A 131 2.41 15.79 -11.44
N PHE A 132 2.01 15.09 -12.49
CA PHE A 132 1.50 13.73 -12.43
C PHE A 132 1.93 12.91 -13.64
N LEU A 133 2.35 11.68 -13.41
CA LEU A 133 2.43 10.61 -14.43
C LEU A 133 1.90 9.31 -13.84
N GLY A 134 0.85 8.74 -14.41
CA GLY A 134 0.30 7.48 -13.89
C GLY A 134 -1.13 7.23 -14.32
N PHE A 135 -1.90 6.66 -13.42
CA PHE A 135 -3.31 6.36 -13.63
C PHE A 135 -4.14 6.63 -12.37
N ILE A 136 -5.42 6.99 -12.57
CA ILE A 136 -6.32 7.34 -11.46
C ILE A 136 -7.19 6.17 -10.98
N HIS A 137 -7.20 5.05 -11.72
CA HIS A 137 -8.00 3.87 -11.45
C HIS A 137 -7.34 2.91 -10.44
N HIS A 138 -8.02 1.80 -10.15
CA HIS A 138 -7.59 0.79 -9.18
C HIS A 138 -6.56 -0.18 -9.72
N THR A 139 -6.60 -0.46 -11.03
CA THR A 139 -5.78 -1.48 -11.69
C THR A 139 -5.22 -0.93 -12.99
N TRP A 140 -4.02 -1.36 -13.32
CA TRP A 140 -3.34 -1.05 -14.56
C TRP A 140 -2.43 -2.20 -14.93
N ASP A 141 -2.28 -2.45 -16.23
CA ASP A 141 -1.37 -3.47 -16.72
C ASP A 141 0.10 -3.07 -16.49
N TYR A 142 0.97 -4.06 -16.45
CA TYR A 142 2.42 -3.84 -16.29
C TYR A 142 3.13 -3.58 -17.59
N THR A 143 2.62 -4.14 -18.69
CA THR A 143 3.06 -3.82 -20.05
C THR A 143 1.89 -3.27 -20.83
N ARG A 144 2.19 -2.63 -21.94
CA ARG A 144 1.18 -1.95 -22.71
C ARG A 144 0.91 -2.66 -24.01
N LEU A 145 -0.36 -2.95 -24.22
CA LEU A 145 -0.81 -3.39 -25.52
C LEU A 145 -0.74 -2.23 -26.52
N SER A 146 -0.22 -2.50 -27.72
CA SER A 146 -0.34 -1.60 -28.84
C SER A 146 -1.80 -1.30 -29.18
N SER A 147 -2.06 -0.21 -29.86
CA SER A 147 -3.43 0.13 -30.32
C SER A 147 -4.01 -1.00 -31.20
N LYS A 148 -3.16 -1.60 -32.02
CA LYS A 148 -3.51 -2.73 -32.90
C LYS A 148 -3.96 -3.95 -32.07
N ASP A 149 -3.25 -4.29 -31.02
CA ASP A 149 -3.58 -5.43 -30.18
C ASP A 149 -4.87 -5.20 -29.41
N ARG A 150 -5.09 -4.00 -28.88
CA ARG A 150 -6.36 -3.62 -28.23
C ARG A 150 -7.56 -3.76 -29.18
N ASP A 151 -7.40 -3.35 -30.40
CA ASP A 151 -8.47 -3.44 -31.40
C ASP A 151 -8.73 -4.88 -31.82
N ALA A 152 -7.69 -5.68 -31.99
CA ALA A 152 -7.81 -7.13 -32.19
C ALA A 152 -8.54 -7.80 -31.03
N TYR A 153 -8.23 -7.43 -29.80
CA TYR A 153 -8.88 -7.93 -28.61
C TYR A 153 -10.38 -7.57 -28.53
N LYS A 154 -10.71 -6.30 -28.84
CA LYS A 154 -12.11 -5.86 -28.92
C LYS A 154 -12.87 -6.61 -30.00
N LYS A 155 -12.26 -6.79 -31.17
CA LYS A 155 -12.86 -7.52 -32.31
C LYS A 155 -13.11 -8.99 -31.97
N ALA A 156 -12.23 -9.61 -31.17
CA ALA A 156 -12.41 -10.98 -30.67
C ALA A 156 -13.50 -11.12 -29.59
N GLY A 157 -14.26 -10.07 -29.30
CA GLY A 157 -15.32 -10.08 -28.28
C GLY A 157 -14.82 -10.07 -26.84
N LYS A 158 -13.53 -9.93 -26.61
CA LYS A 158 -12.89 -9.93 -25.30
C LYS A 158 -12.80 -8.53 -24.65
N GLY A 159 -13.38 -7.52 -25.30
CA GLY A 159 -13.26 -6.11 -24.93
C GLY A 159 -13.82 -5.74 -23.54
N LYS A 160 -14.76 -6.53 -23.00
CA LYS A 160 -15.26 -6.31 -21.63
C LYS A 160 -14.22 -6.67 -20.57
N SER A 161 -13.35 -7.63 -20.84
CA SER A 161 -12.25 -8.02 -19.94
C SER A 161 -11.15 -6.94 -19.92
N LEU A 162 -10.89 -6.27 -21.04
CA LEU A 162 -9.93 -5.18 -21.14
C LEU A 162 -10.30 -3.97 -20.29
N GLY A 163 -11.59 -3.66 -20.11
CA GLY A 163 -12.05 -2.59 -19.23
C GLY A 163 -11.69 -2.80 -17.76
N ILE A 164 -11.52 -4.05 -17.35
CA ILE A 164 -11.09 -4.39 -15.98
C ILE A 164 -9.57 -4.27 -15.84
N LEU A 165 -8.83 -4.60 -16.89
CA LEU A 165 -7.38 -4.57 -16.90
C LEU A 165 -6.81 -3.15 -17.12
N CYS A 166 -7.67 -2.16 -17.37
CA CYS A 166 -7.29 -0.77 -17.53
C CYS A 166 -6.17 -0.54 -18.54
N VAL A 167 -6.18 -1.31 -19.62
CA VAL A 167 -5.17 -1.21 -20.67
C VAL A 167 -5.36 0.10 -21.46
N GLY A 168 -4.44 1.00 -21.38
CA GLY A 168 -4.52 2.28 -22.07
C GLY A 168 -3.30 3.15 -21.82
N PRO A 169 -3.21 4.34 -22.40
CA PRO A 169 -2.11 5.24 -22.16
C PRO A 169 -2.08 5.68 -20.70
N LEU A 170 -0.89 5.82 -20.12
CA LEU A 170 -0.72 6.56 -18.88
C LEU A 170 -1.18 8.00 -19.10
N GLU A 171 -1.51 8.67 -18.02
CA GLU A 171 -1.90 10.08 -18.06
C GLU A 171 -0.78 10.93 -17.45
N ARG A 172 -0.39 11.97 -18.18
CA ARG A 172 0.54 12.99 -17.71
C ARG A 172 -0.24 14.28 -17.47
N ASN A 173 -0.05 14.88 -16.32
CA ASN A 173 -0.62 16.17 -15.93
C ASN A 173 -2.14 16.29 -16.25
N ASN A 174 -2.54 17.23 -17.10
CA ASN A 174 -3.95 17.55 -17.39
C ASN A 174 -4.61 16.60 -18.40
N GLY A 175 -4.24 15.34 -18.45
CA GLY A 175 -4.87 14.35 -19.31
C GLY A 175 -4.14 14.09 -20.61
N GLU A 176 -2.92 14.60 -20.75
CA GLU A 176 -2.01 14.19 -21.82
C GLU A 176 -1.81 12.68 -21.77
N LYS A 177 -2.04 12.01 -22.89
CA LYS A 177 -1.91 10.55 -22.98
C LYS A 177 -0.50 10.17 -23.39
N VAL A 178 0.20 9.47 -22.50
CA VAL A 178 1.53 8.94 -22.75
C VAL A 178 1.41 7.49 -23.17
N SER A 179 1.73 7.20 -24.43
CA SER A 179 1.78 5.84 -24.95
C SER A 179 3.21 5.33 -24.89
N LEU A 180 3.44 4.30 -24.06
CA LEU A 180 4.74 3.68 -23.88
C LEU A 180 4.60 2.19 -24.27
N GLU A 181 4.46 1.93 -25.57
CA GLU A 181 4.29 0.57 -26.08
C GLU A 181 5.51 -0.28 -25.70
N ASP A 182 5.25 -1.50 -25.28
CA ASP A 182 6.22 -2.51 -24.84
C ASP A 182 7.11 -2.13 -23.63
N ALA A 183 6.80 -1.02 -22.93
CA ALA A 183 7.51 -0.63 -21.73
C ALA A 183 6.89 -1.27 -20.47
N PHE A 184 7.74 -1.69 -19.53
CA PHE A 184 7.32 -2.23 -18.25
C PHE A 184 7.05 -1.09 -17.26
N THR A 185 5.82 -0.99 -16.74
CA THR A 185 5.38 0.18 -15.96
C THR A 185 6.19 0.41 -14.68
N THR A 186 6.68 -0.65 -14.04
CA THR A 186 7.54 -0.51 -12.85
C THR A 186 8.83 0.24 -13.17
N GLU A 187 9.46 -0.05 -14.31
CA GLU A 187 10.65 0.66 -14.76
C GLU A 187 10.33 2.09 -15.19
N VAL A 188 9.23 2.28 -15.95
CA VAL A 188 8.78 3.62 -16.37
C VAL A 188 8.58 4.54 -15.17
N PHE A 189 7.95 4.04 -14.09
CA PHE A 189 7.73 4.83 -12.89
C PHE A 189 9.03 5.12 -12.13
N THR A 190 9.94 4.15 -12.10
CA THR A 190 11.27 4.30 -11.52
C THR A 190 12.08 5.35 -12.27
N ASP A 191 12.12 5.28 -13.60
CA ASP A 191 12.86 6.20 -14.44
C ASP A 191 12.32 7.63 -14.36
N GLU A 192 11.01 7.78 -14.37
CA GLU A 192 10.34 9.07 -14.14
C GLU A 192 10.67 9.66 -12.76
N ALA A 193 10.76 8.80 -11.72
CA ALA A 193 11.14 9.23 -10.38
C ALA A 193 12.61 9.67 -10.34
N CYS A 194 13.53 8.91 -10.94
CA CYS A 194 14.94 9.26 -11.05
C CYS A 194 15.15 10.54 -11.88
N ALA A 195 14.41 10.70 -12.96
CA ALA A 195 14.43 11.91 -13.78
C ALA A 195 13.96 13.14 -12.98
N TYR A 196 12.88 13.00 -12.22
CA TYR A 196 12.38 14.09 -11.37
C TYR A 196 13.36 14.48 -10.27
N ILE A 197 13.95 13.49 -9.57
CA ILE A 197 15.00 13.73 -8.55
C ILE A 197 16.21 14.45 -9.16
N SER A 198 16.51 14.16 -10.42
CA SER A 198 17.67 14.71 -11.12
C SER A 198 17.43 16.10 -11.73
N GLN A 199 16.20 16.58 -11.76
CA GLN A 199 15.86 17.91 -12.27
C GLN A 199 16.47 19.00 -11.38
N ASP A 200 16.71 20.16 -11.96
CA ASP A 200 17.00 21.37 -11.21
C ASP A 200 15.71 21.93 -10.62
N HIS A 201 15.57 21.84 -9.31
CA HIS A 201 14.44 22.40 -8.57
C HIS A 201 14.71 23.84 -8.07
N GLY A 202 15.87 24.43 -8.40
CA GLY A 202 16.38 25.65 -7.78
C GLY A 202 16.52 25.48 -6.27
N ASP A 203 16.09 26.48 -5.51
CA ASP A 203 16.11 26.44 -4.03
C ASP A 203 14.91 25.71 -3.41
N LYS A 204 14.06 25.04 -4.22
CA LYS A 204 12.85 24.38 -3.71
C LYS A 204 13.14 22.95 -3.31
N PRO A 205 12.80 22.54 -2.08
CA PRO A 205 12.73 21.11 -1.77
C PRO A 205 11.58 20.46 -2.55
N PHE A 206 11.66 19.16 -2.78
CA PHE A 206 10.61 18.43 -3.49
C PHE A 206 9.92 17.39 -2.61
N TYR A 207 8.66 17.13 -2.94
CA TYR A 207 7.87 15.99 -2.48
C TYR A 207 7.53 15.10 -3.67
N LEU A 208 8.06 13.90 -3.68
CA LEU A 208 7.77 12.88 -4.65
C LEU A 208 6.97 11.74 -4.00
N GLN A 209 5.76 11.48 -4.50
CA GLN A 209 5.01 10.29 -4.13
C GLN A 209 4.99 9.31 -5.30
N LEU A 210 5.80 8.28 -5.20
CA LEU A 210 5.84 7.15 -6.13
C LEU A 210 4.96 6.02 -5.57
N ALA A 211 3.90 5.68 -6.28
CA ALA A 211 3.04 4.55 -5.94
C ALA A 211 3.07 3.53 -7.08
N TYR A 212 3.84 2.50 -6.89
CA TYR A 212 3.87 1.38 -7.82
C TYR A 212 2.51 0.70 -7.89
N ASN A 213 2.21 0.06 -9.02
CA ASN A 213 1.14 -0.93 -9.14
C ASN A 213 1.63 -2.36 -8.81
N ALA A 214 2.93 -2.56 -8.64
CA ALA A 214 3.52 -3.78 -8.12
C ALA A 214 3.16 -3.94 -6.62
N MET A 215 2.65 -5.05 -6.22
CA MET A 215 2.41 -6.37 -6.88
C MET A 215 0.91 -6.61 -7.12
N HIS A 216 0.13 -5.57 -7.33
CA HIS A 216 -1.31 -5.69 -7.58
C HIS A 216 -1.55 -6.49 -8.89
N MET A 217 -2.69 -7.17 -8.96
CA MET A 217 -3.09 -7.81 -10.21
C MET A 217 -3.19 -6.80 -11.36
N PRO A 218 -2.97 -7.20 -12.61
CA PRO A 218 -2.66 -8.54 -13.12
C PRO A 218 -1.15 -8.87 -13.04
N THR A 219 -0.78 -9.97 -12.39
CA THR A 219 0.63 -10.36 -12.22
C THR A 219 1.15 -11.30 -13.30
N TYR A 220 0.33 -11.71 -14.25
CA TYR A 220 0.69 -12.64 -15.30
C TYR A 220 1.60 -12.04 -16.39
N VAL A 221 1.63 -10.73 -16.52
CA VAL A 221 2.55 -10.04 -17.41
C VAL A 221 3.79 -9.66 -16.61
N VAL A 222 4.88 -10.33 -16.88
CA VAL A 222 6.17 -10.16 -16.20
C VAL A 222 7.23 -9.71 -17.19
N ASP A 223 8.17 -8.92 -16.71
CA ASP A 223 9.39 -8.66 -17.44
C ASP A 223 10.23 -9.94 -17.54
N GLN A 224 10.83 -10.22 -18.72
CA GLN A 224 11.50 -11.49 -19.00
C GLN A 224 12.78 -11.66 -18.18
N ASP A 225 13.49 -10.60 -17.86
CA ASP A 225 14.72 -10.68 -17.07
C ASP A 225 14.39 -11.02 -15.61
N TYR A 226 13.33 -10.44 -15.05
CA TYR A 226 12.87 -10.80 -13.72
C TYR A 226 12.20 -12.18 -13.69
N ALA A 227 11.47 -12.54 -14.71
CA ALA A 227 10.89 -13.89 -14.86
C ALA A 227 11.99 -14.96 -14.80
N LYS A 228 13.09 -14.76 -15.51
CA LYS A 228 14.25 -15.65 -15.51
C LYS A 228 14.89 -15.78 -14.13
N LYS A 229 15.04 -14.67 -13.40
CA LYS A 229 15.61 -14.66 -12.04
C LYS A 229 14.83 -15.54 -11.07
N VAL A 230 13.52 -15.60 -11.20
CA VAL A 230 12.63 -16.43 -10.33
C VAL A 230 12.38 -17.83 -10.91
N GLY A 231 12.98 -18.18 -12.04
CA GLY A 231 12.81 -19.48 -12.68
C GLY A 231 11.40 -19.69 -13.26
N LEU A 232 10.77 -18.64 -13.77
CA LEU A 232 9.61 -18.79 -14.64
C LEU A 232 10.07 -19.36 -15.99
N PRO A 233 9.31 -20.27 -16.58
CA PRO A 233 9.56 -20.68 -17.95
C PRO A 233 9.43 -19.46 -18.87
N PRO A 234 10.17 -19.40 -20.00
CA PRO A 234 9.95 -18.37 -21.00
C PRO A 234 8.52 -18.55 -21.53
N GLU A 235 7.63 -17.73 -21.03
CA GLU A 235 6.29 -17.59 -21.61
C GLU A 235 6.40 -16.40 -22.56
N PRO A 236 6.41 -16.61 -23.88
CA PRO A 236 6.21 -15.51 -24.76
C PRO A 236 4.85 -14.91 -24.41
N TRP A 237 4.82 -13.63 -24.17
CA TRP A 237 3.60 -12.87 -24.09
C TRP A 237 2.82 -13.11 -25.39
N ASP A 238 1.93 -14.08 -25.37
CA ASP A 238 1.08 -14.37 -26.52
C ASP A 238 -0.16 -13.50 -26.43
N ARG A 239 -0.16 -12.44 -27.21
CA ARG A 239 -1.24 -11.49 -27.34
C ARG A 239 -2.53 -12.12 -27.89
N GLU A 240 -2.43 -13.23 -28.62
CA GLU A 240 -3.55 -13.94 -29.22
C GLU A 240 -3.99 -15.13 -28.38
N ALA A 241 -3.08 -15.71 -27.61
CA ALA A 241 -3.44 -16.81 -26.76
C ALA A 241 -4.40 -16.37 -25.66
N ALA A 242 -5.12 -17.32 -25.23
CA ALA A 242 -6.04 -17.29 -24.11
C ALA A 242 -5.39 -16.98 -22.73
N SER A 243 -4.15 -16.52 -22.66
CA SER A 243 -3.53 -16.00 -21.44
C SER A 243 -4.33 -14.84 -20.83
N TRP A 244 -5.05 -14.09 -21.65
CA TRP A 244 -6.08 -13.15 -21.20
C TRP A 244 -7.34 -13.85 -20.68
N THR A 245 -7.54 -15.10 -20.99
CA THR A 245 -8.51 -15.97 -20.34
C THR A 245 -7.87 -16.69 -19.16
N PHE A 246 -6.81 -16.10 -18.61
CA PHE A 246 -6.27 -16.58 -17.36
C PHE A 246 -7.43 -16.80 -16.40
N PRO A 247 -7.57 -17.98 -15.79
CA PRO A 247 -8.78 -18.33 -15.05
C PRO A 247 -9.13 -17.34 -13.95
N TYR A 248 -8.18 -16.50 -13.55
CA TYR A 248 -8.35 -15.45 -12.52
C TYR A 248 -9.09 -14.20 -13.00
N PHE A 249 -9.22 -13.99 -14.30
CA PHE A 249 -9.73 -12.73 -14.86
C PHE A 249 -10.96 -12.86 -15.73
N ASP A 250 -11.55 -14.05 -15.86
CA ASP A 250 -12.86 -14.14 -16.47
C ASP A 250 -13.93 -13.65 -15.48
N PRO A 251 -14.49 -12.43 -15.67
CA PRO A 251 -15.50 -11.89 -14.77
C PRO A 251 -16.82 -12.66 -14.80
N ARG A 252 -16.97 -13.60 -15.72
CA ARG A 252 -18.22 -14.37 -15.95
C ARG A 252 -18.21 -15.71 -15.23
N ASN A 253 -17.10 -16.44 -15.29
CA ASN A 253 -17.01 -17.82 -14.83
C ASN A 253 -15.70 -18.14 -14.11
N GLY A 254 -14.79 -17.18 -14.00
CA GLY A 254 -13.48 -17.42 -13.40
C GLY A 254 -13.45 -17.25 -11.87
N PRO A 255 -12.35 -17.63 -11.25
CA PRO A 255 -12.11 -17.45 -9.82
C PRO A 255 -12.31 -16.01 -9.32
N TRP A 256 -12.12 -15.02 -10.19
CA TRP A 256 -12.42 -13.61 -9.89
C TRP A 256 -13.89 -13.38 -9.51
N ALA A 257 -14.83 -14.00 -10.23
CA ALA A 257 -16.25 -13.91 -9.88
C ALA A 257 -16.55 -14.65 -8.56
N ALA A 258 -15.92 -15.79 -8.34
CA ALA A 258 -16.01 -16.55 -7.10
C ALA A 258 -15.37 -15.77 -5.94
N TRP A 259 -14.20 -15.18 -6.16
CA TRP A 259 -13.50 -14.37 -5.20
C TRP A 259 -14.28 -13.13 -4.78
N HIS A 260 -14.88 -12.39 -5.73
CA HIS A 260 -15.78 -11.28 -5.41
C HIS A 260 -17.01 -11.71 -4.62
N LYS A 261 -17.50 -12.93 -4.81
CA LYS A 261 -18.62 -13.47 -4.05
C LYS A 261 -18.23 -13.96 -2.66
N GLN A 262 -17.04 -14.53 -2.50
CA GLN A 262 -16.63 -15.28 -1.30
C GLN A 262 -15.40 -14.69 -0.58
N TRP A 263 -14.84 -13.58 -1.06
CA TRP A 263 -13.76 -12.84 -0.38
C TRP A 263 -12.56 -13.70 0.04
N GLY A 264 -11.94 -14.40 -0.90
CA GLY A 264 -10.73 -15.14 -0.58
C GLY A 264 -10.58 -16.51 -1.21
N HIS A 265 -11.50 -16.91 -2.08
CA HIS A 265 -11.35 -18.14 -2.84
C HIS A 265 -10.76 -17.87 -4.22
N LEU A 266 -9.70 -18.60 -4.56
CA LEU A 266 -9.13 -18.59 -5.90
C LEU A 266 -9.87 -19.53 -6.86
N GLY A 267 -10.60 -20.53 -6.37
CA GLY A 267 -11.26 -21.55 -7.14
C GLY A 267 -10.32 -22.46 -7.95
N LYS A 268 -9.17 -21.94 -8.38
CA LYS A 268 -8.06 -22.70 -9.00
C LYS A 268 -6.73 -22.03 -8.69
N VAL A 269 -5.82 -22.75 -8.08
CA VAL A 269 -4.47 -22.29 -7.74
C VAL A 269 -3.58 -22.36 -8.99
N ASP A 270 -2.85 -21.27 -9.27
CA ASP A 270 -1.81 -21.22 -10.28
C ASP A 270 -0.47 -21.59 -9.65
N PRO A 271 0.17 -22.70 -10.02
CA PRO A 271 1.45 -23.10 -9.44
C PRO A 271 2.58 -22.08 -9.66
N LEU A 272 2.48 -21.27 -10.72
CA LEU A 272 3.47 -20.24 -11.04
C LEU A 272 3.09 -18.84 -10.50
N GLY A 273 1.92 -18.70 -9.89
CA GLY A 273 1.41 -17.41 -9.42
C GLY A 273 2.37 -16.70 -8.45
N ARG A 274 2.92 -17.46 -7.51
CA ARG A 274 3.93 -16.93 -6.57
C ARG A 274 5.20 -16.43 -7.28
N LYS A 275 5.71 -17.16 -8.25
CA LYS A 275 6.90 -16.75 -9.03
C LYS A 275 6.64 -15.45 -9.80
N ARG A 276 5.43 -15.29 -10.35
CA ARG A 276 5.03 -14.04 -11.01
C ARG A 276 5.00 -12.87 -10.04
N TYR A 277 4.42 -13.06 -8.86
CA TYR A 277 4.45 -12.07 -7.80
C TYR A 277 5.89 -11.67 -7.42
N LEU A 278 6.76 -12.65 -7.20
CA LEU A 278 8.16 -12.44 -6.85
C LEU A 278 8.93 -11.68 -7.94
N SER A 279 8.63 -11.94 -9.21
CA SER A 279 9.21 -11.20 -10.35
C SER A 279 8.88 -9.70 -10.26
N HIS A 280 7.65 -9.34 -9.96
CA HIS A 280 7.25 -7.95 -9.77
C HIS A 280 7.85 -7.31 -8.52
N LEU A 281 7.98 -8.09 -7.44
CA LEU A 281 8.64 -7.63 -6.21
C LEU A 281 10.10 -7.28 -6.45
N MET A 282 10.84 -8.14 -7.16
CA MET A 282 12.24 -7.89 -7.52
C MET A 282 12.38 -6.64 -8.38
N ALA A 283 11.52 -6.45 -9.36
CA ALA A 283 11.54 -5.26 -10.22
C ALA A 283 11.30 -3.97 -9.41
N MET A 284 10.40 -4.02 -8.44
CA MET A 284 10.15 -2.90 -7.54
C MET A 284 11.35 -2.65 -6.62
N ASP A 285 11.94 -3.70 -6.05
CA ASP A 285 13.11 -3.58 -5.18
C ASP A 285 14.32 -2.98 -5.93
N ASP A 286 14.62 -3.46 -7.14
CA ASP A 286 15.66 -2.87 -8.00
C ASP A 286 15.35 -1.40 -8.31
N GLY A 287 14.09 -1.04 -8.56
CA GLY A 287 13.65 0.34 -8.75
C GLY A 287 13.90 1.23 -7.52
N ILE A 288 13.67 0.71 -6.32
CA ILE A 288 13.97 1.41 -5.06
C ILE A 288 15.48 1.65 -4.93
N GLY A 289 16.28 0.64 -5.27
CA GLY A 289 17.75 0.75 -5.32
C GLY A 289 18.20 1.88 -6.23
N LYS A 290 17.67 1.93 -7.46
CA LYS A 290 17.99 2.97 -8.44
C LYS A 290 17.64 4.38 -7.96
N ILE A 291 16.52 4.53 -7.24
CA ILE A 291 16.12 5.80 -6.63
C ILE A 291 17.11 6.23 -5.54
N MET A 292 17.47 5.31 -4.64
CA MET A 292 18.43 5.59 -3.57
C MET A 292 19.79 5.97 -4.12
N ASP A 293 20.26 5.28 -5.16
CA ASP A 293 21.52 5.56 -5.82
C ASP A 293 21.49 6.90 -6.58
N THR A 294 20.38 7.24 -7.20
CA THR A 294 20.15 8.55 -7.84
C THR A 294 20.26 9.68 -6.80
N LEU A 295 19.58 9.54 -5.65
CA LEU A 295 19.67 10.52 -4.56
C LEU A 295 21.12 10.67 -4.05
N LYS A 296 21.84 9.56 -3.91
CA LYS A 296 23.26 9.56 -3.49
C LYS A 296 24.14 10.23 -4.52
N ALA A 297 24.00 9.89 -5.79
CA ALA A 297 24.79 10.47 -6.89
C ALA A 297 24.56 11.98 -7.04
N LYS A 298 23.38 12.47 -6.68
CA LYS A 298 23.04 13.90 -6.67
C LYS A 298 23.43 14.62 -5.37
N GLY A 299 23.99 13.91 -4.38
CA GLY A 299 24.31 14.49 -3.06
C GLY A 299 23.08 14.83 -2.21
N LEU A 300 21.90 14.28 -2.54
CA LEU A 300 20.64 14.60 -1.90
C LEU A 300 20.24 13.61 -0.80
N ARG A 301 20.86 12.40 -0.74
CA ARG A 301 20.42 11.30 0.13
C ARG A 301 20.31 11.69 1.59
N ASP A 302 21.30 12.41 2.11
CA ASP A 302 21.38 12.74 3.52
C ASP A 302 20.27 13.69 3.96
N ASN A 303 19.86 14.64 3.10
CA ASN A 303 18.75 15.57 3.37
C ASN A 303 17.45 15.16 2.67
N THR A 304 17.26 13.86 2.42
CA THR A 304 16.01 13.32 1.88
C THR A 304 15.39 12.31 2.83
N LEU A 305 14.15 12.59 3.25
CA LEU A 305 13.31 11.61 3.93
C LEU A 305 12.80 10.61 2.90
N ILE A 306 13.15 9.34 3.05
CA ILE A 306 12.53 8.24 2.30
C ILE A 306 11.57 7.52 3.23
N VAL A 307 10.34 7.35 2.79
CA VAL A 307 9.31 6.51 3.43
C VAL A 307 8.91 5.42 2.47
N PHE A 308 9.02 4.18 2.89
CA PHE A 308 8.45 3.03 2.18
C PHE A 308 7.27 2.46 2.97
N LEU A 309 6.17 2.11 2.28
CA LEU A 309 5.02 1.44 2.88
C LEU A 309 4.24 0.64 1.84
N SER A 310 3.43 -0.33 2.30
CA SER A 310 2.32 -0.88 1.50
C SER A 310 1.04 -0.09 1.76
N ASP A 311 0.11 -0.07 0.81
CA ASP A 311 -1.18 0.60 1.01
C ASP A 311 -2.15 -0.23 1.87
N ASN A 312 -2.11 -1.54 1.79
CA ASN A 312 -2.82 -2.52 2.61
C ASN A 312 -2.03 -3.83 2.65
N GLY A 313 -2.53 -4.82 3.38
CA GLY A 313 -1.92 -6.15 3.41
C GLY A 313 -2.01 -6.87 2.06
N GLY A 314 -1.17 -7.88 1.90
CA GLY A 314 -1.11 -8.70 0.68
C GLY A 314 -2.43 -9.38 0.35
N THR A 315 -2.62 -9.72 -0.92
CA THR A 315 -3.86 -10.34 -1.40
C THR A 315 -3.63 -11.76 -1.90
N ILE A 316 -4.62 -12.62 -1.68
CA ILE A 316 -4.60 -14.03 -2.10
C ILE A 316 -4.38 -14.16 -3.61
N ASN A 317 -5.07 -13.38 -4.41
CA ASN A 317 -5.07 -13.53 -5.85
C ASN A 317 -3.79 -13.06 -6.56
N THR A 318 -2.85 -12.47 -5.83
CA THR A 318 -1.50 -12.20 -6.33
C THR A 318 -0.45 -13.13 -5.72
N TYR A 319 -0.84 -14.04 -4.83
CA TYR A 319 0.07 -14.93 -4.11
C TYR A 319 1.03 -14.20 -3.17
N ALA A 320 0.59 -13.07 -2.62
CA ALA A 320 1.30 -12.37 -1.57
C ALA A 320 1.34 -13.22 -0.29
N ASN A 321 2.43 -13.13 0.46
CA ASN A 321 2.60 -13.88 1.69
C ASN A 321 2.58 -12.94 2.90
N ASN A 322 1.54 -13.04 3.73
CA ASN A 322 1.43 -12.29 4.97
C ASN A 322 2.08 -13.03 6.17
N GLY A 323 2.81 -14.12 5.91
CA GLY A 323 3.42 -14.94 6.95
C GLY A 323 2.38 -15.62 7.82
N SER A 324 2.61 -15.54 9.12
CA SER A 324 1.71 -16.09 10.12
C SER A 324 0.53 -15.17 10.46
N LEU A 325 0.48 -13.96 9.90
CA LEU A 325 -0.59 -13.01 10.17
C LEU A 325 -1.89 -13.44 9.51
N ARG A 326 -2.97 -13.40 10.27
CA ARG A 326 -4.29 -13.82 9.84
C ARG A 326 -4.90 -12.90 8.81
N GLY A 327 -5.45 -13.45 7.74
CA GLY A 327 -6.22 -12.72 6.73
C GLY A 327 -5.36 -12.04 5.66
N TYR A 328 -6.06 -11.37 4.77
CA TYR A 328 -5.52 -10.75 3.55
C TYR A 328 -6.25 -9.43 3.28
N LYS A 329 -5.84 -8.72 2.25
CA LYS A 329 -6.60 -7.58 1.70
C LYS A 329 -8.12 -7.84 1.74
N TYR A 330 -8.91 -6.83 2.07
CA TYR A 330 -10.36 -6.86 2.35
C TYR A 330 -10.76 -7.42 3.71
N MET A 331 -9.84 -7.97 4.48
CA MET A 331 -10.08 -8.54 5.80
C MET A 331 -9.46 -7.66 6.89
N PHE A 332 -10.06 -7.66 8.08
CA PHE A 332 -9.56 -6.87 9.20
C PHE A 332 -8.61 -7.65 10.13
N GLY A 333 -8.24 -8.87 9.77
CA GLY A 333 -7.14 -9.58 10.43
C GLY A 333 -5.81 -8.86 10.24
N GLU A 334 -4.82 -9.18 11.07
CA GLU A 334 -3.51 -8.54 11.00
C GLU A 334 -2.92 -8.55 9.58
N GLY A 335 -3.06 -9.66 8.84
CA GLY A 335 -2.56 -9.79 7.47
C GLY A 335 -3.23 -8.87 6.45
N GLY A 336 -4.42 -8.30 6.76
CA GLY A 336 -5.09 -7.35 5.87
C GLY A 336 -4.81 -5.89 6.17
N ILE A 337 -4.49 -5.56 7.43
CA ILE A 337 -4.32 -4.18 7.91
C ILE A 337 -2.91 -3.83 8.37
N ARG A 338 -2.11 -4.81 8.81
CA ARG A 338 -0.73 -4.60 9.21
C ARG A 338 0.16 -4.55 7.98
N ILE A 339 0.92 -3.49 7.85
CA ILE A 339 1.74 -3.18 6.68
C ILE A 339 3.17 -2.86 7.11
N PRO A 340 4.19 -3.11 6.29
CA PRO A 340 5.52 -2.59 6.57
C PRO A 340 5.55 -1.07 6.40
N ILE A 341 6.20 -0.38 7.34
CA ILE A 341 6.60 1.03 7.21
C ILE A 341 8.09 1.13 7.53
N ILE A 342 8.86 1.68 6.58
CA ILE A 342 10.27 2.00 6.76
C ILE A 342 10.44 3.50 6.59
N VAL A 343 11.17 4.13 7.52
CA VAL A 343 11.44 5.58 7.49
C VAL A 343 12.94 5.81 7.62
N SER A 344 13.54 6.47 6.65
CA SER A 344 14.98 6.72 6.62
C SER A 344 15.31 8.15 6.22
N MET A 345 16.16 8.80 7.00
CA MET A 345 16.76 10.11 6.73
C MET A 345 18.11 10.20 7.45
N PRO A 346 19.24 9.85 6.80
CA PRO A 346 20.53 9.63 7.48
C PRO A 346 21.01 10.80 8.31
N SER A 347 20.81 12.05 7.86
CA SER A 347 21.27 13.24 8.60
C SER A 347 20.48 13.56 9.87
N LYS A 348 19.27 13.05 10.03
CA LYS A 348 18.34 13.49 11.10
C LYS A 348 17.73 12.38 11.93
N LEU A 349 17.79 11.12 11.46
CA LEU A 349 17.15 9.98 12.10
C LEU A 349 18.15 8.84 12.31
N PRO A 350 18.05 8.09 13.43
CA PRO A 350 18.89 6.92 13.67
C PRO A 350 18.68 5.84 12.61
N ALA A 351 19.75 5.16 12.24
CA ALA A 351 19.74 4.01 11.36
C ALA A 351 19.60 2.69 12.15
N ASN A 352 19.34 1.61 11.43
CA ASN A 352 19.29 0.23 11.94
C ASN A 352 18.41 0.07 13.20
N GLN A 353 17.17 0.60 13.10
CA GLN A 353 16.19 0.50 14.19
C GLN A 353 15.01 -0.36 13.77
N GLN A 354 14.61 -1.25 14.67
CA GLN A 354 13.32 -1.95 14.59
C GLN A 354 12.45 -1.54 15.78
N LYS A 355 11.20 -1.20 15.53
CA LYS A 355 10.27 -0.74 16.56
C LYS A 355 8.93 -1.45 16.47
N SER A 356 8.46 -1.94 17.62
CA SER A 356 7.13 -2.55 17.80
C SER A 356 6.06 -1.55 18.27
N THR A 357 6.39 -0.26 18.29
CA THR A 357 5.41 0.79 18.60
C THR A 357 4.25 0.75 17.61
N ILE A 358 3.01 0.78 18.12
CA ILE A 358 1.81 0.85 17.30
C ILE A 358 1.76 2.19 16.58
N VAL A 359 1.86 2.16 15.26
CA VAL A 359 1.84 3.35 14.39
C VAL A 359 0.86 3.14 13.24
N SER A 360 0.44 4.22 12.61
CA SER A 360 -0.46 4.19 11.45
C SER A 360 0.13 4.95 10.27
N SER A 361 -0.26 4.59 9.06
CA SER A 361 0.09 5.36 7.86
C SER A 361 -0.37 6.83 7.93
N MET A 362 -1.36 7.16 8.76
CA MET A 362 -1.78 8.54 9.04
C MET A 362 -0.70 9.38 9.71
N ASP A 363 0.21 8.75 10.44
CA ASP A 363 1.27 9.41 11.22
C ASP A 363 2.33 10.05 10.33
N LEU A 364 2.39 9.61 9.08
CA LEU A 364 3.36 10.12 8.12
C LEU A 364 3.10 11.58 7.76
N PHE A 365 1.84 12.02 7.69
CA PHE A 365 1.54 13.42 7.41
C PHE A 365 2.13 14.38 8.49
N PRO A 366 1.78 14.27 9.78
CA PRO A 366 2.35 15.14 10.79
C PRO A 366 3.87 14.98 10.93
N THR A 367 4.43 13.80 10.67
CA THR A 367 5.86 13.55 10.67
C THR A 367 6.57 14.35 9.58
N ILE A 368 6.06 14.28 8.34
CA ILE A 368 6.57 15.03 7.20
C ILE A 368 6.47 16.55 7.48
N MET A 369 5.35 17.02 8.01
CA MET A 369 5.17 18.43 8.34
C MET A 369 6.20 18.92 9.36
N ASN A 370 6.43 18.16 10.44
CA ASN A 370 7.43 18.52 11.43
C ASN A 370 8.85 18.58 10.85
N LEU A 371 9.22 17.59 9.99
CA LEU A 371 10.54 17.58 9.34
C LEU A 371 10.70 18.73 8.35
N ALA A 372 9.62 19.12 7.67
CA ALA A 372 9.58 20.26 6.76
C ALA A 372 9.55 21.62 7.47
N GLY A 373 9.50 21.65 8.81
CA GLY A 373 9.41 22.89 9.61
C GLY A 373 8.04 23.58 9.52
N GLY A 374 6.99 22.84 9.12
CA GLY A 374 5.63 23.35 9.02
C GLY A 374 4.80 23.13 10.29
N LYS A 375 3.77 23.98 10.47
CA LYS A 375 2.77 23.75 11.52
C LYS A 375 1.96 22.50 11.19
N VAL A 376 1.89 21.55 12.12
CA VAL A 376 1.03 20.38 12.00
C VAL A 376 -0.42 20.83 12.17
N PRO A 377 -1.33 20.44 11.24
CA PRO A 377 -2.76 20.74 11.37
C PRO A 377 -3.36 20.08 12.62
N GLU A 378 -4.22 20.80 13.32
CA GLU A 378 -4.79 20.35 14.60
C GLU A 378 -5.84 19.24 14.44
N ASN A 379 -6.43 19.11 13.25
CA ASN A 379 -7.52 18.16 12.96
C ASN A 379 -7.05 16.82 12.40
N LEU A 380 -5.76 16.48 12.51
CA LEU A 380 -5.25 15.17 12.11
C LEU A 380 -5.60 14.08 13.15
N ASP A 381 -5.81 12.87 12.68
CA ASP A 381 -5.89 11.68 13.54
C ASP A 381 -4.51 11.05 13.74
N GLY A 382 -3.61 11.24 12.78
CA GLY A 382 -2.22 10.82 12.87
C GLY A 382 -1.41 11.66 13.85
N LYS A 383 -0.38 11.08 14.42
CA LYS A 383 0.57 11.68 15.35
C LYS A 383 1.98 11.64 14.78
N SER A 384 2.79 12.66 15.02
CA SER A 384 4.16 12.67 14.51
C SER A 384 5.01 11.54 15.07
N LEU A 385 5.67 10.80 14.21
CA LEU A 385 6.59 9.71 14.56
C LEU A 385 7.94 10.22 15.08
N LEU A 386 8.24 11.52 14.99
CA LEU A 386 9.57 12.05 15.37
C LEU A 386 10.01 11.69 16.78
N PRO A 387 9.16 11.76 17.82
CA PRO A 387 9.56 11.32 19.15
C PRO A 387 9.98 9.85 19.18
N VAL A 388 9.21 8.97 18.51
CA VAL A 388 9.51 7.55 18.40
C VAL A 388 10.79 7.31 17.59
N LEU A 389 10.92 7.95 16.44
CA LEU A 389 12.08 7.81 15.53
C LEU A 389 13.39 8.29 16.21
N ARG A 390 13.32 9.30 17.07
CA ARG A 390 14.48 9.86 17.77
C ARG A 390 14.74 9.24 19.14
N ASN A 391 14.06 8.14 19.48
CA ASN A 391 14.17 7.48 20.78
C ASN A 391 13.92 8.43 21.96
N GLN A 392 13.04 9.42 21.78
CA GLN A 392 12.69 10.34 22.85
C GLN A 392 11.79 9.63 23.87
N PRO A 393 12.07 9.75 25.17
CA PRO A 393 11.22 9.16 26.19
C PRO A 393 9.78 9.70 26.05
N SER A 394 8.83 8.80 25.95
CA SER A 394 7.41 9.12 26.00
C SER A 394 6.81 8.31 27.13
N GLY A 395 6.24 8.98 28.13
CA GLY A 395 5.49 8.30 29.19
C GLY A 395 4.15 7.72 28.71
N GLN A 396 3.83 7.85 27.42
CA GLN A 396 2.57 7.42 26.82
C GLN A 396 2.83 6.61 25.54
N ARG A 397 1.92 5.70 25.22
CA ARG A 397 1.90 4.98 23.94
C ARG A 397 1.68 5.98 22.81
N HIS A 398 2.26 5.73 21.65
CA HIS A 398 2.06 6.57 20.46
C HIS A 398 0.59 6.57 20.04
N HIS A 399 0.01 5.39 19.81
CA HIS A 399 -1.44 5.18 19.72
C HIS A 399 -1.88 4.20 20.80
N ASP A 400 -2.88 4.57 21.59
CA ASP A 400 -3.57 3.64 22.48
C ASP A 400 -4.59 2.82 21.67
N THR A 401 -5.32 3.48 20.76
CA THR A 401 -6.44 2.88 20.02
C THR A 401 -6.34 3.17 18.54
N LEU A 402 -6.52 2.12 17.72
CA LEU A 402 -6.79 2.22 16.29
C LEU A 402 -8.10 1.50 15.98
N VAL A 403 -8.87 2.03 15.02
CA VAL A 403 -10.20 1.51 14.67
C VAL A 403 -10.34 1.33 13.17
N TRP A 404 -10.96 0.24 12.77
CA TRP A 404 -11.35 -0.06 11.39
C TRP A 404 -12.83 -0.44 11.35
N ASP A 405 -13.53 0.04 10.34
CA ASP A 405 -14.99 -0.19 10.20
C ASP A 405 -15.34 -0.25 8.71
N LYS A 406 -16.16 -1.22 8.33
CA LYS A 406 -16.65 -1.41 6.96
C LYS A 406 -17.82 -0.48 6.60
N GLY A 407 -18.38 0.20 7.58
CA GLY A 407 -19.49 1.14 7.42
C GLY A 407 -20.88 0.51 7.28
N LYS A 408 -20.94 -0.74 6.85
CA LYS A 408 -22.18 -1.52 6.70
C LYS A 408 -21.98 -2.93 7.23
N GLY A 409 -23.07 -3.57 7.64
CA GLY A 409 -23.05 -4.98 8.07
C GLY A 409 -22.46 -5.23 9.46
N GLY A 410 -22.22 -4.17 10.26
CA GLY A 410 -21.72 -4.31 11.63
C GLY A 410 -20.31 -4.90 11.74
N CYS A 411 -19.53 -4.91 10.66
CA CYS A 411 -18.17 -5.43 10.66
C CYS A 411 -17.18 -4.31 11.02
N TRP A 412 -16.50 -4.46 12.17
CA TRP A 412 -15.51 -3.51 12.64
C TRP A 412 -14.48 -4.18 13.55
N VAL A 413 -13.35 -3.50 13.74
CA VAL A 413 -12.25 -3.93 14.61
C VAL A 413 -11.70 -2.76 15.40
N VAL A 414 -11.36 -3.00 16.66
CA VAL A 414 -10.64 -2.07 17.53
C VAL A 414 -9.37 -2.75 18.03
N ARG A 415 -8.24 -2.09 17.86
CA ARG A 415 -7.00 -2.42 18.58
C ARG A 415 -6.80 -1.40 19.69
N HIS A 416 -6.66 -1.89 20.93
CA HIS A 416 -6.32 -1.06 22.10
C HIS A 416 -5.19 -1.71 22.88
N GLY A 417 -4.00 -1.11 22.84
CA GLY A 417 -2.81 -1.71 23.40
C GLY A 417 -2.54 -3.10 22.81
N LYS A 418 -2.46 -4.12 23.65
CA LYS A 418 -2.30 -5.52 23.21
C LYS A 418 -3.61 -6.16 22.68
N TRP A 419 -4.75 -5.67 23.12
CA TRP A 419 -6.05 -6.24 22.79
C TRP A 419 -6.53 -5.86 21.39
N LYS A 420 -7.10 -6.80 20.69
CA LYS A 420 -7.82 -6.60 19.43
C LYS A 420 -9.20 -7.24 19.50
N LEU A 421 -10.22 -6.41 19.45
CA LEU A 421 -11.62 -6.84 19.39
C LEU A 421 -12.10 -6.79 17.94
N ALA A 422 -12.60 -7.91 17.42
CA ALA A 422 -13.23 -8.02 16.11
C ALA A 422 -14.72 -8.33 16.28
N HIS A 423 -15.56 -7.61 15.55
CA HIS A 423 -17.01 -7.81 15.55
C HIS A 423 -17.49 -8.10 14.13
N ASN A 424 -18.15 -9.25 13.94
CA ASN A 424 -18.64 -9.72 12.64
C ASN A 424 -17.58 -9.62 11.51
N ALA A 425 -16.34 -9.83 11.87
CA ALA A 425 -15.21 -9.79 10.96
C ALA A 425 -14.81 -11.21 10.51
N GLY A 426 -15.81 -12.07 10.33
CA GLY A 426 -15.64 -13.41 9.80
C GLY A 426 -15.04 -13.39 8.41
N TRP A 427 -14.12 -14.31 8.12
CA TRP A 427 -13.48 -14.47 6.84
C TRP A 427 -13.04 -15.90 6.60
N THR A 428 -12.86 -16.20 5.35
CA THR A 428 -12.32 -17.48 4.92
C THR A 428 -10.84 -17.35 4.64
N HIS A 429 -10.06 -18.31 5.07
CA HIS A 429 -8.63 -18.39 4.80
C HIS A 429 -8.38 -18.73 3.31
N SER A 430 -7.11 -18.59 2.91
CA SER A 430 -6.61 -18.91 1.59
C SER A 430 -6.96 -20.33 1.13
N ASP A 431 -7.22 -20.48 -0.17
CA ASP A 431 -7.38 -21.77 -0.84
C ASP A 431 -6.05 -22.48 -1.11
N TYR A 432 -4.95 -21.87 -0.69
CA TYR A 432 -3.61 -22.40 -0.89
C TYR A 432 -2.71 -22.14 0.32
N GLU A 433 -1.68 -22.95 0.41
CA GLU A 433 -0.53 -22.75 1.29
C GLU A 433 0.75 -22.72 0.46
N PHE A 434 1.83 -22.21 1.02
CA PHE A 434 3.14 -22.25 0.37
C PHE A 434 3.92 -23.48 0.83
N LYS A 435 4.25 -24.38 -0.12
CA LYS A 435 5.16 -25.52 0.10
C LYS A 435 6.33 -25.37 -0.84
N ASN A 436 7.55 -25.29 -0.30
CA ASN A 436 8.79 -25.13 -1.09
C ASN A 436 8.77 -23.96 -2.08
N GLY A 437 8.09 -22.86 -1.72
CA GLY A 437 7.98 -21.67 -2.57
C GLY A 437 6.91 -21.74 -3.67
N GLU A 438 6.12 -22.80 -3.70
CA GLU A 438 5.01 -22.97 -4.64
C GLU A 438 3.68 -22.89 -3.89
N ALA A 439 2.67 -22.28 -4.54
CA ALA A 439 1.32 -22.28 -4.00
C ALA A 439 0.66 -23.64 -4.27
N VAL A 440 0.23 -24.31 -3.22
CA VAL A 440 -0.43 -25.62 -3.27
C VAL A 440 -1.84 -25.47 -2.72
N ALA A 441 -2.83 -25.95 -3.45
CA ALA A 441 -4.22 -25.90 -3.02
C ALA A 441 -4.43 -26.65 -1.69
N VAL A 442 -5.29 -26.12 -0.84
CA VAL A 442 -5.75 -26.77 0.39
C VAL A 442 -7.20 -27.25 0.21
N ASP A 443 -7.48 -28.46 0.69
CA ASP A 443 -8.79 -29.11 0.48
C ASP A 443 -9.91 -28.46 1.33
N ALA A 444 -9.56 -27.84 2.45
CA ALA A 444 -10.51 -27.23 3.36
C ALA A 444 -10.00 -25.86 3.82
N PRO A 445 -10.38 -24.77 3.14
CA PRO A 445 -10.05 -23.43 3.60
C PRO A 445 -10.67 -23.17 4.97
N PHE A 446 -9.87 -22.63 5.88
CA PHE A 446 -10.33 -22.32 7.23
C PHE A 446 -11.22 -21.08 7.22
N THR A 447 -12.42 -21.22 7.78
CA THR A 447 -13.37 -20.10 7.91
C THR A 447 -13.42 -19.66 9.37
N TYR A 448 -13.17 -18.37 9.60
CA TYR A 448 -13.39 -17.76 10.91
C TYR A 448 -14.84 -17.34 11.07
N PRO A 449 -15.48 -17.67 12.21
CA PRO A 449 -16.87 -17.34 12.42
C PRO A 449 -17.09 -15.82 12.53
N ASP A 450 -18.31 -15.39 12.21
CA ASP A 450 -18.83 -14.10 12.62
C ASP A 450 -19.02 -14.05 14.14
N GLY A 451 -19.33 -12.88 14.66
CA GLY A 451 -19.56 -12.65 16.08
C GLY A 451 -18.44 -11.84 16.73
N ILE A 452 -18.30 -11.98 18.03
CA ILE A 452 -17.30 -11.27 18.83
C ILE A 452 -16.08 -12.16 19.02
N GLN A 453 -14.92 -11.61 18.69
CA GLN A 453 -13.62 -12.27 18.91
C GLN A 453 -12.65 -11.28 19.54
N LEU A 454 -11.99 -11.68 20.61
CA LEU A 454 -10.97 -10.90 21.31
C LEU A 454 -9.64 -11.64 21.28
N PHE A 455 -8.58 -10.92 20.89
CA PHE A 455 -7.23 -11.47 20.79
C PHE A 455 -6.24 -10.65 21.60
N ASP A 456 -5.25 -11.31 22.20
CA ASP A 456 -4.07 -10.70 22.78
C ASP A 456 -2.93 -10.75 21.74
N LEU A 457 -2.63 -9.64 21.07
CA LEU A 457 -1.65 -9.63 19.99
C LEU A 457 -0.19 -9.64 20.45
N GLU A 458 0.09 -9.50 21.76
CA GLU A 458 1.43 -9.70 22.30
C GLU A 458 1.75 -11.20 22.40
N ASP A 459 0.78 -11.99 22.85
CA ASP A 459 0.94 -13.44 23.02
C ASP A 459 0.48 -14.24 21.79
N ASP A 460 -0.52 -13.75 21.08
CA ASP A 460 -1.13 -14.38 19.90
C ASP A 460 -1.25 -13.41 18.71
N PRO A 461 -0.13 -13.00 18.08
CA PRO A 461 -0.16 -12.14 16.90
C PRO A 461 -0.84 -12.79 15.69
N ARG A 462 -1.11 -14.11 15.76
CA ARG A 462 -1.80 -14.89 14.71
C ARG A 462 -3.31 -14.88 14.82
N GLU A 463 -3.86 -14.31 15.90
CA GLU A 463 -5.31 -14.24 16.16
C GLU A 463 -5.98 -15.63 16.15
N THR A 464 -5.36 -16.62 16.80
CA THR A 464 -5.81 -18.02 16.79
C THR A 464 -6.75 -18.36 17.95
N THR A 465 -6.63 -17.66 19.07
CA THR A 465 -7.33 -17.96 20.31
C THR A 465 -8.31 -16.85 20.66
N ASN A 466 -9.61 -17.13 20.54
CA ASN A 466 -10.64 -16.17 20.96
C ASN A 466 -10.77 -16.15 22.50
N LEU A 467 -10.47 -15.02 23.10
CA LEU A 467 -10.51 -14.78 24.55
C LEU A 467 -11.77 -14.00 25.00
N ALA A 468 -12.74 -13.78 24.14
CA ALA A 468 -13.90 -12.92 24.43
C ALA A 468 -14.68 -13.35 25.69
N ASP A 469 -14.94 -14.64 25.84
CA ASP A 469 -15.68 -15.19 27.00
C ASP A 469 -14.88 -15.09 28.31
N GLN A 470 -13.55 -15.04 28.22
CA GLN A 470 -12.67 -14.94 29.39
C GLN A 470 -12.48 -13.49 29.87
N HIS A 471 -12.71 -12.50 28.96
CA HIS A 471 -12.47 -11.09 29.23
C HIS A 471 -13.69 -10.20 28.83
N PRO A 472 -14.89 -10.43 29.37
CA PRO A 472 -16.09 -9.70 29.00
C PRO A 472 -16.01 -8.20 29.29
N GLU A 473 -15.26 -7.78 30.32
CA GLU A 473 -15.04 -6.36 30.61
C GLU A 473 -14.21 -5.67 29.52
N THR A 474 -13.15 -6.32 29.03
CA THR A 474 -12.34 -5.82 27.90
C THR A 474 -13.19 -5.72 26.64
N VAL A 475 -14.03 -6.70 26.36
CA VAL A 475 -14.98 -6.66 25.23
C VAL A 475 -15.89 -5.44 25.33
N ALA A 476 -16.46 -5.19 26.52
CA ALA A 476 -17.34 -4.04 26.75
C ALA A 476 -16.60 -2.70 26.59
N GLU A 477 -15.39 -2.59 27.11
CA GLU A 477 -14.52 -1.40 26.97
C GLU A 477 -14.21 -1.10 25.51
N LEU A 478 -13.73 -2.09 24.74
CA LEU A 478 -13.35 -1.88 23.34
C LEU A 478 -14.59 -1.59 22.48
N THR A 479 -15.72 -2.18 22.77
CA THR A 479 -17.03 -1.85 22.13
C THR A 479 -17.41 -0.40 22.37
N LYS A 480 -17.21 0.11 23.58
CA LYS A 480 -17.45 1.52 23.93
C LYS A 480 -16.50 2.45 23.15
N LEU A 481 -15.22 2.07 23.03
CA LEU A 481 -14.24 2.83 22.23
C LEU A 481 -14.65 2.90 20.75
N HIS A 482 -15.09 1.77 20.16
CA HIS A 482 -15.64 1.77 18.80
C HIS A 482 -16.84 2.71 18.67
N THR A 483 -17.80 2.61 19.58
CA THR A 483 -19.03 3.43 19.55
C THR A 483 -18.69 4.93 19.62
N ALA A 484 -17.79 5.32 20.52
CA ALA A 484 -17.33 6.70 20.66
C ALA A 484 -16.62 7.21 19.40
N TRP A 485 -15.74 6.38 18.82
CA TRP A 485 -15.08 6.71 17.55
C TRP A 485 -16.09 6.81 16.40
N ARG A 486 -17.00 5.83 16.28
CA ARG A 486 -18.00 5.76 15.21
C ARG A 486 -18.94 6.98 15.20
N SER A 487 -19.28 7.52 16.36
CA SER A 487 -20.12 8.72 16.48
C SER A 487 -19.53 9.97 15.84
N GLN A 488 -18.22 10.01 15.66
CA GLN A 488 -17.49 11.11 15.04
C GLN A 488 -17.33 10.94 13.51
N MET A 489 -17.74 9.80 12.96
CA MET A 489 -17.54 9.45 11.55
C MET A 489 -18.81 9.71 10.74
N SER A 490 -18.65 10.09 9.48
CA SER A 490 -19.76 10.25 8.56
C SER A 490 -20.40 8.91 8.21
N LYS A 491 -21.65 8.92 7.74
CA LYS A 491 -22.25 7.74 7.12
C LYS A 491 -21.50 7.38 5.83
N PRO A 492 -21.49 6.09 5.41
CA PRO A 492 -20.91 5.69 4.15
C PRO A 492 -21.42 6.56 3.00
N GLY A 493 -20.50 7.24 2.34
CA GLY A 493 -20.81 8.16 1.24
C GLY A 493 -21.00 7.43 -0.08
N ARG A 494 -21.71 8.07 -1.03
CA ARG A 494 -21.64 7.68 -2.44
C ARG A 494 -20.43 8.38 -3.08
N PRO A 495 -19.78 7.78 -4.10
CA PRO A 495 -18.78 8.49 -4.89
C PRO A 495 -19.44 9.77 -5.43
N LYS A 496 -18.82 10.90 -5.20
CA LYS A 496 -19.20 12.13 -5.91
C LYS A 496 -18.46 12.09 -7.24
N ASN A 497 -19.21 11.94 -8.32
CA ASN A 497 -18.69 11.96 -9.70
C ASN A 497 -18.01 13.30 -10.04
#